data_8782fa7ac5851e16bb99d3231373ee3e
#
_entry.id   8782fa7ac5851e16bb99d3231373ee3e
#
_cell.length_a   1.000
_cell.length_b   1.000
_cell.length_c   1.000
_cell.angle_alpha   90.00
_cell.angle_beta   90.00
_cell.angle_gamma   90.00
#
_symmetry.space_group_name_H-M   'P 1'
#
loop_
_entity.id
_entity.type
_entity.pdbx_description
1 polymer ?
#
loop_
_entity_poly.entity_id
_entity_poly.type
_entity_poly.pdbx_seq_one_letter_code
_entity_poly.pdbx_strand_id
1 'polypeptide(L)'
;MNYMNIKAAASKWKLTERRITTLCRDGRIEGAKKEGGIWLVPKDAEKPTDGRKNKFAKAIKTVTKLPLPIGESNFKKLVDNYYYVDKTLMIKEFIDSKPKVSLFTRPRRFGKTLAMDMLQTFFEISDEDNSKYFKNKIIWSCGEKYRKEFGKYPVIFITFKDIKFSTWEETYAAICEIIAKEYRRHAELLTSDKCDEFDNNYYRKVVDNNITAVSMTRALLELSYQLNKHYGQSAVIIVDEYDTPIQQGYANGYYEQIIGFMRNLLSGAFKDNSNLAYGFLTGILRVAKESIFSGLNNLTVHSIMDEKYSQYFGFTADEVRKMAEYYNVADKYDVICEWYDGYRFGNMNIFNPWSVINYFYNNCTPKAYWQSTGDNSIIRQIVAEADNETADNLRKLLQGELVSSYIDTSVIYPEIKSNPTTIYSFLLAAGYLKTVKKDNIPDENYICDIAIPNKEISYVYEREILSALSDVISQSTAIAIQQAITKQNIPSLQENLEKLLLNSISAFDYAHENFYHGLIIGLCAVMNNRYFVSSNIESGHGRYDIQLRPINKKLPGIIIELKVLKDGVSEEYIDSQLEAAAINALKQIDEKKYVTAMKQEGLTHFFKLGAAFYKKHVKILSNTEY
;
A
#
# COMPACT_ATOMS: atom_id res chain seq x y z
N MET A 1 47.50 -51.98 -20.36
CA MET A 1 46.51 -51.00 -20.92
C MET A 1 46.94 -50.74 -22.38
N ASN A 2 45.97 -50.74 -23.28
CA ASN A 2 46.24 -50.54 -24.71
C ASN A 2 45.95 -49.01 -24.99
N TYR A 3 47.00 -48.31 -25.43
CA TYR A 3 46.95 -46.87 -25.65
C TYR A 3 46.74 -46.49 -27.11
N MET A 4 46.17 -45.37 -27.41
CA MET A 4 46.07 -44.76 -28.73
C MET A 4 46.77 -43.39 -28.74
N ASN A 5 47.23 -42.92 -29.87
CA ASN A 5 47.82 -41.60 -30.04
C ASN A 5 46.76 -40.54 -30.15
N ILE A 6 47.16 -39.25 -30.05
CA ILE A 6 46.25 -38.08 -30.10
C ILE A 6 45.40 -38.06 -31.37
N LYS A 7 45.96 -38.43 -32.53
CA LYS A 7 45.25 -38.44 -33.80
C LYS A 7 44.12 -39.48 -33.83
N ALA A 8 44.37 -40.68 -33.27
CA ALA A 8 43.35 -41.73 -33.14
C ALA A 8 42.25 -41.31 -32.14
N ALA A 9 42.62 -40.67 -31.01
CA ALA A 9 41.66 -40.15 -30.03
C ALA A 9 40.82 -39.00 -30.60
N ALA A 10 41.42 -38.13 -31.42
CA ALA A 10 40.72 -37.02 -32.10
C ALA A 10 39.67 -37.55 -33.09
N SER A 11 40.00 -38.56 -33.87
CA SER A 11 39.07 -39.26 -34.78
C SER A 11 37.95 -39.98 -34.01
N LYS A 12 38.28 -40.75 -32.96
CA LYS A 12 37.30 -41.48 -32.14
C LYS A 12 36.24 -40.54 -31.52
N TRP A 13 36.65 -39.39 -31.03
CA TRP A 13 35.78 -38.48 -30.30
C TRP A 13 35.27 -37.31 -31.13
N LYS A 14 35.63 -37.23 -32.43
CA LYS A 14 35.30 -36.11 -33.35
C LYS A 14 35.70 -34.75 -32.73
N LEU A 15 36.97 -34.66 -32.28
CA LEU A 15 37.59 -33.45 -31.74
C LEU A 15 38.87 -33.14 -32.52
N THR A 16 39.37 -31.90 -32.38
CA THR A 16 40.70 -31.55 -32.97
C THR A 16 41.83 -32.11 -32.10
N GLU A 17 42.96 -32.44 -32.71
CA GLU A 17 44.16 -32.91 -31.99
C GLU A 17 44.61 -31.92 -30.91
N ARG A 18 44.53 -30.63 -31.21
CA ARG A 18 44.82 -29.54 -30.25
C ARG A 18 43.90 -29.63 -29.02
N ARG A 19 42.63 -29.97 -29.20
CA ARG A 19 41.67 -30.12 -28.12
C ARG A 19 41.98 -31.33 -27.24
N ILE A 20 42.34 -32.45 -27.84
CA ILE A 20 42.78 -33.68 -27.10
C ILE A 20 44.02 -33.37 -26.26
N THR A 21 45.02 -32.71 -26.86
CA THR A 21 46.27 -32.33 -26.16
C THR A 21 45.96 -31.45 -24.93
N THR A 22 45.02 -30.49 -25.07
CA THR A 22 44.59 -29.65 -23.97
C THR A 22 43.91 -30.46 -22.88
N LEU A 23 42.98 -31.38 -23.23
CA LEU A 23 42.28 -32.25 -22.28
C LEU A 23 43.23 -33.20 -21.52
N CYS A 24 44.28 -33.71 -22.19
CA CYS A 24 45.33 -34.50 -21.53
C CYS A 24 46.13 -33.65 -20.55
N ARG A 25 46.56 -32.44 -20.96
CA ARG A 25 47.34 -31.52 -20.13
C ARG A 25 46.54 -31.08 -18.89
N ASP A 26 45.25 -30.85 -19.04
CA ASP A 26 44.34 -30.39 -17.99
C ASP A 26 43.86 -31.58 -17.09
N GLY A 27 44.39 -32.80 -17.26
CA GLY A 27 44.05 -34.00 -16.46
C GLY A 27 42.61 -34.48 -16.64
N ARG A 28 41.92 -34.08 -17.70
CA ARG A 28 40.51 -34.39 -17.95
C ARG A 28 40.24 -35.70 -18.67
N ILE A 29 41.31 -36.39 -19.07
CA ILE A 29 41.27 -37.76 -19.63
C ILE A 29 41.94 -38.67 -18.63
N GLU A 30 41.17 -39.49 -17.94
CA GLU A 30 41.65 -40.41 -16.93
C GLU A 30 42.61 -41.43 -17.55
N GLY A 31 43.76 -41.66 -16.92
CA GLY A 31 44.79 -42.58 -17.40
C GLY A 31 45.62 -42.09 -18.58
N ALA A 32 45.45 -40.86 -19.07
CA ALA A 32 46.32 -40.29 -20.10
C ALA A 32 47.74 -40.05 -19.55
N LYS A 33 48.79 -40.46 -20.32
CA LYS A 33 50.18 -40.27 -19.93
C LYS A 33 51.01 -39.67 -21.07
N LYS A 34 52.16 -39.08 -20.74
CA LYS A 34 53.08 -38.52 -21.72
C LYS A 34 54.37 -39.34 -21.75
N GLU A 35 54.66 -39.96 -22.88
CA GLU A 35 55.91 -40.76 -23.10
C GLU A 35 56.62 -40.22 -24.35
N GLY A 36 57.93 -40.03 -24.27
CA GLY A 36 58.73 -39.53 -25.37
C GLY A 36 58.27 -38.17 -25.96
N GLY A 37 57.65 -37.33 -25.14
CA GLY A 37 57.12 -36.05 -25.59
C GLY A 37 55.70 -36.11 -26.18
N ILE A 38 55.15 -37.31 -26.40
CA ILE A 38 53.82 -37.52 -27.03
C ILE A 38 52.78 -37.96 -25.97
N TRP A 39 51.55 -37.40 -26.03
CA TRP A 39 50.45 -37.83 -25.21
C TRP A 39 49.84 -39.15 -25.72
N LEU A 40 49.62 -40.10 -24.82
CA LEU A 40 48.96 -41.37 -25.06
C LEU A 40 47.64 -41.39 -24.23
N VAL A 41 46.57 -41.82 -24.88
CA VAL A 41 45.21 -41.89 -24.31
C VAL A 41 44.81 -43.36 -24.22
N PRO A 42 44.29 -43.87 -23.08
CA PRO A 42 43.76 -45.21 -23.01
C PRO A 42 42.67 -45.45 -24.07
N LYS A 43 42.67 -46.63 -24.72
CA LYS A 43 41.68 -46.95 -25.77
C LYS A 43 40.25 -47.08 -25.21
N ASP A 44 40.14 -47.44 -23.95
CA ASP A 44 38.90 -47.58 -23.18
C ASP A 44 38.43 -46.27 -22.53
N ALA A 45 39.24 -45.20 -22.59
CA ALA A 45 38.82 -43.89 -22.05
C ALA A 45 37.56 -43.36 -22.74
N GLU A 46 36.67 -42.79 -21.92
CA GLU A 46 35.47 -42.11 -22.39
C GLU A 46 35.74 -40.65 -22.80
N LYS A 47 34.93 -40.14 -23.73
CA LYS A 47 35.02 -38.75 -24.16
C LYS A 47 34.71 -37.82 -23.01
N PRO A 48 35.62 -36.93 -22.56
CA PRO A 48 35.32 -35.96 -21.50
C PRO A 48 34.14 -35.07 -21.85
N THR A 49 33.21 -34.87 -20.90
CA THR A 49 32.05 -33.98 -21.06
C THR A 49 32.47 -32.53 -21.30
N ASP A 50 31.77 -31.81 -22.16
CA ASP A 50 32.07 -30.41 -22.41
C ASP A 50 31.73 -29.57 -21.16
N GLY A 51 32.77 -29.02 -20.50
CA GLY A 51 32.65 -28.23 -19.28
C GLY A 51 31.80 -26.93 -19.45
N ARG A 52 31.53 -26.52 -20.71
CA ARG A 52 30.60 -25.40 -20.99
C ARG A 52 29.14 -25.82 -20.82
N LYS A 53 28.80 -27.07 -21.21
CA LYS A 53 27.44 -27.61 -20.96
C LYS A 53 27.17 -27.80 -19.47
N ASN A 54 28.17 -28.16 -18.66
CA ASN A 54 28.02 -28.27 -17.21
C ASN A 54 27.92 -26.90 -16.47
N LYS A 55 28.50 -25.81 -17.03
CA LYS A 55 28.28 -24.46 -16.49
C LYS A 55 26.86 -23.98 -16.76
N PHE A 56 26.26 -24.26 -17.92
CA PHE A 56 24.87 -24.01 -18.21
C PHE A 56 23.91 -24.89 -17.38
N ALA A 57 24.25 -26.18 -17.22
CA ALA A 57 23.46 -27.10 -16.39
C ALA A 57 23.58 -26.81 -14.87
N LYS A 58 24.71 -26.25 -14.38
CA LYS A 58 24.81 -25.73 -13.00
C LYS A 58 24.13 -24.39 -12.80
N ALA A 59 24.02 -23.58 -13.84
CA ALA A 59 23.21 -22.34 -13.81
C ALA A 59 21.69 -22.60 -13.82
N ILE A 60 21.25 -23.77 -14.32
CA ILE A 60 19.82 -24.17 -14.37
C ILE A 60 19.39 -24.94 -13.09
N LYS A 61 20.28 -25.21 -12.16
CA LYS A 61 19.96 -25.70 -10.80
C LYS A 61 19.92 -24.59 -9.75
N THR A 62 19.79 -23.33 -10.11
CA THR A 62 19.19 -22.31 -9.26
C THR A 62 17.71 -22.65 -9.17
N VAL A 63 17.25 -23.03 -7.99
CA VAL A 63 15.83 -23.12 -7.65
C VAL A 63 15.21 -21.80 -8.14
N THR A 64 14.43 -21.88 -9.23
CA THR A 64 13.72 -20.70 -9.75
C THR A 64 12.78 -20.25 -8.65
N LYS A 65 13.08 -19.10 -8.04
CA LYS A 65 12.25 -18.52 -6.99
C LYS A 65 10.87 -18.23 -7.57
N LEU A 66 9.83 -18.53 -6.81
CA LEU A 66 8.48 -18.18 -7.20
C LEU A 66 8.38 -16.67 -7.40
N PRO A 67 7.67 -16.20 -8.43
CA PRO A 67 7.47 -14.77 -8.68
C PRO A 67 6.63 -14.12 -7.57
N LEU A 68 6.71 -12.79 -7.47
CA LEU A 68 5.93 -11.99 -6.54
C LEU A 68 4.51 -11.75 -7.07
N PRO A 69 3.46 -11.81 -6.23
CA PRO A 69 2.05 -11.73 -6.65
C PRO A 69 1.58 -10.28 -6.83
N ILE A 70 2.14 -9.55 -7.81
CA ILE A 70 1.73 -8.17 -8.07
C ILE A 70 0.33 -8.15 -8.69
N GLY A 71 -0.64 -7.56 -7.96
CA GLY A 71 -2.00 -7.39 -8.44
C GLY A 71 -2.85 -8.67 -8.47
N GLU A 72 -2.30 -9.82 -8.06
CA GLU A 72 -3.08 -11.06 -7.99
C GLU A 72 -3.91 -11.10 -6.70
N SER A 73 -5.22 -11.28 -6.84
CA SER A 73 -6.17 -11.40 -5.73
C SER A 73 -6.91 -12.73 -5.69
N ASN A 74 -6.68 -13.59 -6.70
CA ASN A 74 -7.26 -14.92 -6.72
C ASN A 74 -6.37 -15.90 -5.94
N PHE A 75 -6.90 -16.49 -4.88
CA PHE A 75 -6.17 -17.36 -3.96
C PHE A 75 -5.60 -18.61 -4.66
N LYS A 76 -6.40 -19.27 -5.51
CA LYS A 76 -5.97 -20.47 -6.25
C LYS A 76 -4.75 -20.17 -7.13
N LYS A 77 -4.83 -19.09 -7.94
CA LYS A 77 -3.73 -18.68 -8.83
C LYS A 77 -2.50 -18.26 -8.03
N LEU A 78 -2.70 -17.57 -6.91
CA LEU A 78 -1.61 -17.11 -6.07
C LEU A 78 -0.86 -18.30 -5.47
N VAL A 79 -1.56 -19.27 -4.90
CA VAL A 79 -0.96 -20.47 -4.30
C VAL A 79 -0.20 -21.32 -5.32
N ASP A 80 -0.71 -21.43 -6.55
CA ASP A 80 -0.11 -22.25 -7.60
C ASP A 80 1.14 -21.61 -8.23
N ASN A 81 1.17 -20.28 -8.37
CA ASN A 81 2.13 -19.62 -9.26
C ASN A 81 3.08 -18.63 -8.57
N TYR A 82 2.80 -18.23 -7.33
CA TYR A 82 3.49 -17.13 -6.68
C TYR A 82 3.99 -17.47 -5.27
N TYR A 83 4.87 -16.64 -4.74
CA TYR A 83 5.25 -16.71 -3.34
C TYR A 83 4.06 -16.28 -2.46
N TYR A 84 3.51 -17.23 -1.73
CA TYR A 84 2.36 -17.02 -0.85
C TYR A 84 2.78 -17.04 0.63
N VAL A 85 2.44 -15.98 1.35
CA VAL A 85 2.54 -15.91 2.81
C VAL A 85 1.28 -16.54 3.41
N ASP A 86 1.45 -17.65 4.12
CA ASP A 86 0.33 -18.48 4.61
C ASP A 86 -0.48 -17.76 5.71
N LYS A 87 -1.71 -17.36 5.37
CA LYS A 87 -2.69 -16.74 6.27
C LYS A 87 -3.85 -17.66 6.62
N THR A 88 -3.76 -18.95 6.28
CA THR A 88 -4.87 -19.90 6.44
C THR A 88 -5.28 -20.17 7.90
N LEU A 89 -4.45 -19.81 8.88
CA LEU A 89 -4.85 -19.84 10.31
C LEU A 89 -6.01 -18.89 10.64
N MET A 90 -6.31 -17.90 9.78
CA MET A 90 -7.52 -17.09 9.88
C MET A 90 -8.79 -17.97 9.91
N ILE A 91 -8.81 -19.02 9.08
CA ILE A 91 -9.91 -19.99 9.00
C ILE A 91 -10.08 -20.72 10.35
N LYS A 92 -8.95 -21.14 10.94
CA LYS A 92 -8.96 -21.80 12.26
C LYS A 92 -9.56 -20.90 13.33
N GLU A 93 -9.08 -19.67 13.42
CA GLU A 93 -9.54 -18.71 14.43
C GLU A 93 -11.03 -18.38 14.27
N PHE A 94 -11.50 -18.31 13.01
CA PHE A 94 -12.91 -18.14 12.69
C PHE A 94 -13.75 -19.35 13.14
N ILE A 95 -13.35 -20.58 12.78
CA ILE A 95 -14.08 -21.81 13.16
C ILE A 95 -14.11 -22.00 14.68
N ASP A 96 -13.07 -21.58 15.39
CA ASP A 96 -13.03 -21.69 16.86
C ASP A 96 -13.98 -20.71 17.55
N SER A 97 -14.15 -19.51 17.02
CA SER A 97 -14.99 -18.46 17.59
C SER A 97 -16.43 -18.44 17.05
N LYS A 98 -16.67 -18.91 15.84
CA LYS A 98 -17.97 -19.01 15.13
C LYS A 98 -18.86 -17.76 15.24
N PRO A 99 -18.38 -16.55 14.98
CA PRO A 99 -19.25 -15.40 14.92
C PRO A 99 -20.24 -15.56 13.77
N LYS A 100 -21.50 -15.12 13.97
CA LYS A 100 -22.53 -15.28 12.95
C LYS A 100 -22.22 -14.40 11.72
N VAL A 101 -21.85 -13.14 11.96
CA VAL A 101 -21.43 -12.18 10.94
C VAL A 101 -20.16 -11.45 11.41
N SER A 102 -19.14 -11.42 10.58
CA SER A 102 -17.86 -10.74 10.84
C SER A 102 -17.65 -9.59 9.85
N LEU A 103 -17.37 -8.40 10.37
CA LEU A 103 -16.94 -7.26 9.57
C LEU A 103 -15.46 -6.97 9.83
N PHE A 104 -14.64 -7.05 8.82
CA PHE A 104 -13.21 -6.71 8.88
C PHE A 104 -12.96 -5.33 8.28
N THR A 105 -12.64 -4.35 9.12
CA THR A 105 -12.24 -3.01 8.64
C THR A 105 -10.72 -2.91 8.64
N ARG A 106 -10.15 -2.76 7.44
CA ARG A 106 -8.70 -2.64 7.20
C ARG A 106 -8.42 -1.62 6.11
N PRO A 107 -7.28 -0.95 6.13
CA PRO A 107 -6.91 -0.03 5.07
C PRO A 107 -6.86 -0.71 3.70
N ARG A 108 -6.78 0.08 2.65
CA ARG A 108 -6.60 -0.45 1.28
C ARG A 108 -5.27 -1.19 1.15
N ARG A 109 -5.23 -2.24 0.31
CA ARG A 109 -4.02 -3.02 -0.03
C ARG A 109 -3.46 -3.90 1.09
N PHE A 110 -4.24 -4.19 2.13
CA PHE A 110 -3.86 -5.12 3.21
C PHE A 110 -4.36 -6.56 3.00
N GLY A 111 -4.77 -6.93 1.78
CA GLY A 111 -5.13 -8.32 1.44
C GLY A 111 -6.57 -8.72 1.78
N LYS A 112 -7.51 -7.77 1.97
CA LYS A 112 -8.93 -8.05 2.27
C LYS A 112 -9.56 -9.00 1.24
N THR A 113 -9.54 -8.62 -0.04
CA THR A 113 -10.11 -9.40 -1.14
C THR A 113 -9.50 -10.80 -1.23
N LEU A 114 -8.17 -10.92 -1.08
CA LEU A 114 -7.48 -12.22 -1.07
C LEU A 114 -7.93 -13.11 0.10
N ALA A 115 -8.12 -12.52 1.30
CA ALA A 115 -8.64 -13.26 2.45
C ALA A 115 -10.06 -13.76 2.21
N MET A 116 -10.92 -12.95 1.57
CA MET A 116 -12.28 -13.35 1.21
C MET A 116 -12.30 -14.45 0.14
N ASP A 117 -11.46 -14.37 -0.89
CA ASP A 117 -11.32 -15.41 -1.91
C ASP A 117 -10.76 -16.73 -1.33
N MET A 118 -9.86 -16.64 -0.35
CA MET A 118 -9.38 -17.80 0.42
C MET A 118 -10.52 -18.45 1.23
N LEU A 119 -11.36 -17.66 1.91
CA LEU A 119 -12.51 -18.17 2.67
C LEU A 119 -13.56 -18.79 1.73
N GLN A 120 -13.85 -18.17 0.60
CA GLN A 120 -14.70 -18.75 -0.44
C GLN A 120 -14.14 -20.11 -0.87
N THR A 121 -12.89 -20.16 -1.31
CA THR A 121 -12.23 -21.39 -1.79
C THR A 121 -12.25 -22.50 -0.74
N PHE A 122 -12.18 -22.15 0.57
CA PHE A 122 -12.21 -23.13 1.64
C PHE A 122 -13.62 -23.67 1.94
N PHE A 123 -14.61 -22.79 2.02
CA PHE A 123 -15.95 -23.19 2.48
C PHE A 123 -16.85 -23.72 1.37
N GLU A 124 -16.62 -23.31 0.11
CA GLU A 124 -17.51 -23.54 -1.01
C GLU A 124 -17.57 -25.00 -1.43
N ILE A 125 -18.83 -25.51 -1.57
CA ILE A 125 -19.13 -26.78 -2.26
C ILE A 125 -18.68 -26.63 -3.71
N SER A 126 -17.84 -27.53 -4.20
CA SER A 126 -17.30 -27.48 -5.56
C SER A 126 -17.05 -28.88 -6.10
N ASP A 127 -17.28 -29.06 -7.39
CA ASP A 127 -16.91 -30.29 -8.10
C ASP A 127 -15.40 -30.42 -8.33
N GLU A 128 -14.65 -29.30 -8.20
CA GLU A 128 -13.19 -29.27 -8.27
C GLU A 128 -12.56 -29.68 -6.93
N ASP A 129 -11.47 -30.47 -6.94
CA ASP A 129 -10.67 -30.72 -5.75
C ASP A 129 -9.87 -29.49 -5.33
N ASN A 130 -10.52 -28.58 -4.60
CA ASN A 130 -9.89 -27.40 -4.02
C ASN A 130 -8.98 -27.71 -2.83
N SER A 131 -8.98 -28.97 -2.31
CA SER A 131 -8.13 -29.36 -1.17
C SER A 131 -6.64 -29.24 -1.48
N LYS A 132 -6.24 -29.35 -2.75
CA LYS A 132 -4.86 -29.20 -3.22
C LYS A 132 -4.23 -27.85 -2.82
N TYR A 133 -5.04 -26.78 -2.73
CA TYR A 133 -4.57 -25.44 -2.34
C TYR A 133 -4.31 -25.32 -0.84
N PHE A 134 -4.85 -26.24 -0.01
CA PHE A 134 -4.75 -26.19 1.44
C PHE A 134 -3.88 -27.30 2.03
N LYS A 135 -3.68 -28.44 1.33
CA LYS A 135 -2.93 -29.62 1.83
C LYS A 135 -1.54 -29.27 2.39
N ASN A 136 -0.86 -28.29 1.80
CA ASN A 136 0.47 -27.83 2.21
C ASN A 136 0.42 -26.52 3.04
N LYS A 137 -0.74 -26.13 3.55
CA LYS A 137 -0.94 -24.95 4.39
C LYS A 137 -1.20 -25.33 5.85
N ILE A 138 -0.93 -24.38 6.75
CA ILE A 138 -0.98 -24.63 8.20
C ILE A 138 -2.36 -25.13 8.64
N ILE A 139 -3.45 -24.57 8.09
CA ILE A 139 -4.82 -24.98 8.42
C ILE A 139 -5.05 -26.50 8.28
N TRP A 140 -4.42 -27.12 7.26
CA TRP A 140 -4.65 -28.55 7.02
C TRP A 140 -4.04 -29.45 8.09
N SER A 141 -2.98 -28.99 8.75
CA SER A 141 -2.32 -29.68 9.86
C SER A 141 -3.02 -29.46 11.21
N CYS A 142 -3.97 -28.51 11.30
CA CYS A 142 -4.66 -28.17 12.55
C CYS A 142 -5.65 -29.25 13.04
N GLY A 143 -5.98 -30.23 12.21
CA GLY A 143 -6.78 -31.39 12.62
C GLY A 143 -8.11 -31.52 11.90
N GLU A 144 -8.79 -32.66 12.20
CA GLU A 144 -10.02 -33.08 11.52
C GLU A 144 -11.20 -32.12 11.74
N LYS A 145 -11.28 -31.47 12.91
CA LYS A 145 -12.30 -30.47 13.24
C LYS A 145 -12.42 -29.40 12.14
N TYR A 146 -11.30 -28.95 11.62
CA TYR A 146 -11.25 -27.87 10.62
C TYR A 146 -11.44 -28.42 9.21
N ARG A 147 -10.88 -29.58 8.88
CA ARG A 147 -11.06 -30.23 7.58
C ARG A 147 -12.51 -30.61 7.29
N LYS A 148 -13.33 -30.90 8.31
CA LYS A 148 -14.76 -31.17 8.17
C LYS A 148 -15.59 -29.95 7.72
N GLU A 149 -15.08 -28.75 7.89
CA GLU A 149 -15.73 -27.52 7.42
C GLU A 149 -15.33 -27.16 5.98
N PHE A 150 -14.33 -27.85 5.41
CA PHE A 150 -13.89 -27.66 4.03
C PHE A 150 -14.92 -28.16 3.02
N GLY A 151 -15.24 -27.32 2.02
CA GLY A 151 -16.16 -27.70 0.93
C GLY A 151 -17.58 -28.02 1.38
N LYS A 152 -18.06 -27.41 2.47
CA LYS A 152 -19.31 -27.82 3.15
C LYS A 152 -20.49 -26.93 2.85
N TYR A 153 -20.28 -25.70 2.40
CA TYR A 153 -21.31 -24.68 2.31
C TYR A 153 -21.51 -24.18 0.89
N PRO A 154 -22.74 -23.90 0.45
CA PRO A 154 -22.93 -23.02 -0.69
C PRO A 154 -22.45 -21.61 -0.31
N VAL A 155 -21.76 -20.92 -1.22
CA VAL A 155 -21.17 -19.59 -0.97
C VAL A 155 -21.71 -18.56 -1.93
N ILE A 156 -22.20 -17.44 -1.41
CA ILE A 156 -22.56 -16.24 -2.17
C ILE A 156 -21.40 -15.25 -2.01
N PHE A 157 -20.81 -14.81 -3.13
CA PHE A 157 -19.66 -13.90 -3.14
C PHE A 157 -19.94 -12.64 -3.96
N ILE A 158 -20.05 -11.50 -3.27
CA ILE A 158 -20.26 -10.18 -3.90
C ILE A 158 -19.05 -9.30 -3.61
N THR A 159 -18.51 -8.62 -4.63
CA THR A 159 -17.50 -7.57 -4.45
C THR A 159 -17.93 -6.28 -5.10
N PHE A 160 -17.89 -5.18 -4.34
CA PHE A 160 -18.26 -3.84 -4.82
C PHE A 160 -17.06 -2.99 -5.21
N LYS A 161 -15.86 -3.58 -5.34
CA LYS A 161 -14.59 -2.86 -5.59
C LYS A 161 -14.61 -1.96 -6.83
N ASP A 162 -15.41 -2.33 -7.85
CA ASP A 162 -15.46 -1.65 -9.14
C ASP A 162 -16.68 -0.71 -9.26
N ILE A 163 -17.49 -0.57 -8.20
CA ILE A 163 -18.64 0.35 -8.17
C ILE A 163 -18.15 1.78 -7.89
N LYS A 164 -17.82 2.51 -8.96
CA LYS A 164 -17.25 3.86 -8.91
C LYS A 164 -17.87 4.74 -9.99
N PHE A 165 -19.17 4.97 -9.88
CA PHE A 165 -19.94 5.76 -10.84
C PHE A 165 -20.35 7.11 -10.24
N SER A 166 -20.62 8.06 -11.12
CA SER A 166 -20.94 9.44 -10.73
C SER A 166 -22.41 9.68 -10.44
N THR A 167 -23.29 8.75 -10.83
CA THR A 167 -24.73 8.85 -10.64
C THR A 167 -25.29 7.65 -9.89
N TRP A 168 -26.45 7.86 -9.24
CA TRP A 168 -27.17 6.78 -8.58
C TRP A 168 -27.65 5.70 -9.56
N GLU A 169 -28.14 6.11 -10.72
CA GLU A 169 -28.68 5.22 -11.75
C GLU A 169 -27.62 4.24 -12.26
N GLU A 170 -26.43 4.74 -12.57
CA GLU A 170 -25.31 3.90 -13.02
C GLU A 170 -24.83 2.97 -11.90
N THR A 171 -24.71 3.50 -10.68
CA THR A 171 -24.34 2.73 -9.49
C THR A 171 -25.31 1.58 -9.23
N TYR A 172 -26.61 1.88 -9.25
CA TYR A 172 -27.67 0.90 -9.05
C TYR A 172 -27.67 -0.18 -10.14
N ALA A 173 -27.57 0.21 -11.40
CA ALA A 173 -27.48 -0.72 -12.52
C ALA A 173 -26.27 -1.65 -12.39
N ALA A 174 -25.11 -1.13 -12.03
CA ALA A 174 -23.91 -1.93 -11.83
C ALA A 174 -24.02 -2.89 -10.62
N ILE A 175 -24.66 -2.48 -9.53
CA ILE A 175 -24.97 -3.37 -8.39
C ILE A 175 -25.90 -4.51 -8.84
N CYS A 176 -26.95 -4.20 -9.60
CA CYS A 176 -27.85 -5.21 -10.14
C CYS A 176 -27.12 -6.23 -11.01
N GLU A 177 -26.20 -5.78 -11.88
CA GLU A 177 -25.40 -6.68 -12.72
C GLU A 177 -24.47 -7.60 -11.92
N ILE A 178 -23.85 -7.08 -10.85
CA ILE A 178 -23.04 -7.92 -9.94
C ILE A 178 -23.88 -8.99 -9.27
N ILE A 179 -25.08 -8.64 -8.79
CA ILE A 179 -26.01 -9.59 -8.17
C ILE A 179 -26.50 -10.60 -9.20
N ALA A 180 -26.88 -10.16 -10.40
CA ALA A 180 -27.31 -11.05 -11.48
C ALA A 180 -26.19 -12.03 -11.91
N LYS A 181 -24.93 -11.57 -11.94
CA LYS A 181 -23.77 -12.43 -12.20
C LYS A 181 -23.63 -13.52 -11.13
N GLU A 182 -23.84 -13.17 -9.86
CA GLU A 182 -23.77 -14.14 -8.77
C GLU A 182 -24.91 -15.17 -8.87
N TYR A 183 -26.13 -14.76 -9.24
CA TYR A 183 -27.21 -15.70 -9.53
C TYR A 183 -26.84 -16.65 -10.68
N ARG A 184 -26.26 -16.14 -11.79
CA ARG A 184 -25.80 -16.97 -12.92
C ARG A 184 -24.73 -17.98 -12.51
N ARG A 185 -23.92 -17.67 -11.49
CA ARG A 185 -22.92 -18.61 -10.94
C ARG A 185 -23.60 -19.82 -10.28
N HIS A 186 -24.84 -19.68 -9.82
CA HIS A 186 -25.66 -20.71 -9.23
C HIS A 186 -26.78 -21.18 -10.18
N ALA A 187 -26.44 -21.41 -11.46
CA ALA A 187 -27.41 -21.82 -12.48
C ALA A 187 -28.01 -23.19 -12.19
N GLU A 188 -27.37 -24.03 -11.37
CA GLU A 188 -27.90 -25.33 -10.92
C GLU A 188 -29.26 -25.23 -10.22
N LEU A 189 -29.58 -24.07 -9.63
CA LEU A 189 -30.85 -23.83 -8.98
C LEU A 189 -32.05 -23.95 -9.95
N LEU A 190 -31.87 -23.55 -11.23
CA LEU A 190 -32.93 -23.61 -12.26
C LEU A 190 -33.34 -25.03 -12.63
N THR A 191 -32.48 -26.01 -12.38
CA THR A 191 -32.72 -27.43 -12.65
C THR A 191 -32.92 -28.25 -11.39
N SER A 192 -32.97 -27.58 -10.23
CA SER A 192 -33.18 -28.22 -8.94
C SER A 192 -34.64 -28.72 -8.79
N ASP A 193 -34.81 -29.98 -8.46
CA ASP A 193 -36.10 -30.58 -8.11
C ASP A 193 -36.69 -30.06 -6.79
N LYS A 194 -35.88 -29.33 -6.00
CA LYS A 194 -36.26 -28.74 -4.71
C LYS A 194 -36.72 -27.28 -4.84
N CYS A 195 -36.36 -26.60 -5.91
CA CYS A 195 -36.80 -25.24 -6.19
C CYS A 195 -38.11 -25.27 -6.98
N ASP A 196 -39.10 -24.51 -6.51
CA ASP A 196 -40.41 -24.45 -7.17
C ASP A 196 -40.45 -23.33 -8.25
N GLU A 197 -41.62 -23.20 -8.91
CA GLU A 197 -41.79 -22.21 -9.98
C GLU A 197 -41.67 -20.77 -9.47
N PHE A 198 -42.03 -20.49 -8.22
CA PHE A 198 -41.88 -19.14 -7.62
C PHE A 198 -40.39 -18.79 -7.42
N ASP A 199 -39.60 -19.74 -6.96
CA ASP A 199 -38.15 -19.60 -6.82
C ASP A 199 -37.50 -19.30 -8.17
N ASN A 200 -37.85 -20.12 -9.18
CA ASN A 200 -37.31 -19.98 -10.53
C ASN A 200 -37.74 -18.68 -11.22
N ASN A 201 -38.98 -18.22 -10.98
CA ASN A 201 -39.45 -16.93 -11.48
C ASN A 201 -38.70 -15.75 -10.84
N TYR A 202 -38.48 -15.79 -9.52
CA TYR A 202 -37.69 -14.78 -8.85
C TYR A 202 -36.25 -14.76 -9.37
N TYR A 203 -35.62 -15.92 -9.49
CA TYR A 203 -34.27 -16.07 -10.04
C TYR A 203 -34.16 -15.43 -11.44
N ARG A 204 -35.07 -15.77 -12.37
CA ARG A 204 -35.08 -15.21 -13.74
C ARG A 204 -35.23 -13.68 -13.72
N LYS A 205 -36.15 -13.15 -12.90
CA LYS A 205 -36.34 -11.70 -12.79
C LYS A 205 -35.08 -10.97 -12.34
N VAL A 206 -34.28 -11.53 -11.42
CA VAL A 206 -32.99 -10.97 -10.99
C VAL A 206 -32.00 -11.03 -12.15
N VAL A 207 -31.85 -12.17 -12.81
CA VAL A 207 -30.88 -12.37 -13.90
C VAL A 207 -31.18 -11.48 -15.11
N ASP A 208 -32.48 -11.26 -15.41
CA ASP A 208 -32.92 -10.42 -16.52
C ASP A 208 -33.02 -8.93 -16.18
N ASN A 209 -32.67 -8.54 -14.95
CA ASN A 209 -32.85 -7.18 -14.42
C ASN A 209 -34.30 -6.68 -14.53
N ASN A 210 -35.27 -7.58 -14.52
CA ASN A 210 -36.70 -7.30 -14.60
C ASN A 210 -37.36 -7.43 -13.21
N ILE A 211 -36.82 -6.69 -12.26
CA ILE A 211 -37.22 -6.75 -10.85
C ILE A 211 -37.26 -5.32 -10.27
N THR A 212 -38.16 -5.05 -9.32
CA THR A 212 -38.22 -3.74 -8.67
C THR A 212 -37.01 -3.51 -7.74
N ALA A 213 -36.65 -2.26 -7.53
CA ALA A 213 -35.55 -1.91 -6.60
C ALA A 213 -35.79 -2.47 -5.18
N VAL A 214 -37.03 -2.43 -4.69
CA VAL A 214 -37.41 -3.01 -3.39
C VAL A 214 -37.16 -4.53 -3.36
N SER A 215 -37.56 -5.24 -4.40
CA SER A 215 -37.33 -6.70 -4.48
C SER A 215 -35.83 -7.02 -4.64
N MET A 216 -35.08 -6.20 -5.37
CA MET A 216 -33.62 -6.38 -5.52
C MET A 216 -32.90 -6.28 -4.17
N THR A 217 -33.38 -5.48 -3.21
CA THR A 217 -32.78 -5.45 -1.85
C THR A 217 -32.90 -6.78 -1.10
N ARG A 218 -33.78 -7.70 -1.54
CA ARG A 218 -33.93 -9.03 -0.96
C ARG A 218 -33.14 -10.12 -1.71
N ALA A 219 -32.45 -9.77 -2.79
CA ALA A 219 -31.86 -10.76 -3.68
C ALA A 219 -30.88 -11.72 -2.97
N LEU A 220 -30.04 -11.23 -2.03
CA LEU A 220 -29.12 -12.10 -1.29
C LEU A 220 -29.83 -13.02 -0.30
N LEU A 221 -30.91 -12.55 0.32
CA LEU A 221 -31.77 -13.37 1.18
C LEU A 221 -32.41 -14.52 0.38
N GLU A 222 -33.03 -14.19 -0.75
CA GLU A 222 -33.74 -15.17 -1.59
C GLU A 222 -32.74 -16.18 -2.21
N LEU A 223 -31.56 -15.71 -2.65
CA LEU A 223 -30.53 -16.64 -3.14
C LEU A 223 -30.07 -17.61 -2.04
N SER A 224 -29.85 -17.12 -0.80
CA SER A 224 -29.46 -17.98 0.32
C SER A 224 -30.56 -19.01 0.67
N TYR A 225 -31.83 -18.62 0.52
CA TYR A 225 -32.96 -19.52 0.71
C TYR A 225 -33.00 -20.63 -0.36
N GLN A 226 -32.86 -20.27 -1.64
CA GLN A 226 -32.85 -21.22 -2.75
C GLN A 226 -31.67 -22.20 -2.65
N LEU A 227 -30.47 -21.69 -2.28
CA LEU A 227 -29.29 -22.50 -2.05
C LEU A 227 -29.49 -23.49 -0.88
N ASN A 228 -30.12 -23.04 0.20
CA ASN A 228 -30.43 -23.91 1.33
C ASN A 228 -31.46 -25.00 0.92
N LYS A 229 -32.47 -24.66 0.15
CA LYS A 229 -33.40 -25.67 -0.42
C LYS A 229 -32.66 -26.71 -1.26
N HIS A 230 -31.76 -26.26 -2.14
CA HIS A 230 -31.05 -27.14 -3.06
C HIS A 230 -30.06 -28.06 -2.35
N TYR A 231 -29.14 -27.49 -1.57
CA TYR A 231 -28.05 -28.23 -0.92
C TYR A 231 -28.44 -28.85 0.42
N GLY A 232 -29.51 -28.39 1.06
CA GLY A 232 -29.86 -28.79 2.44
C GLY A 232 -28.88 -28.21 3.48
N GLN A 233 -28.13 -27.17 3.11
CA GLN A 233 -27.09 -26.56 3.91
C GLN A 233 -27.19 -25.02 3.82
N SER A 234 -27.18 -24.34 4.98
CA SER A 234 -27.21 -22.87 5.01
C SER A 234 -25.98 -22.25 4.30
N ALA A 235 -26.18 -21.11 3.65
CA ALA A 235 -25.17 -20.45 2.84
C ALA A 235 -24.15 -19.64 3.67
N VAL A 236 -22.94 -19.54 3.17
CA VAL A 236 -21.98 -18.51 3.58
C VAL A 236 -22.15 -17.32 2.64
N ILE A 237 -22.29 -16.11 3.18
CA ILE A 237 -22.40 -14.86 2.39
C ILE A 237 -21.16 -14.00 2.63
N ILE A 238 -20.44 -13.68 1.56
CA ILE A 238 -19.23 -12.86 1.56
C ILE A 238 -19.51 -11.59 0.76
N VAL A 239 -19.29 -10.42 1.38
CA VAL A 239 -19.43 -9.11 0.75
C VAL A 239 -18.13 -8.34 0.91
N ASP A 240 -17.38 -8.22 -0.18
CA ASP A 240 -16.09 -7.53 -0.20
C ASP A 240 -16.26 -6.06 -0.61
N GLU A 241 -15.55 -5.15 0.07
CA GLU A 241 -15.56 -3.69 -0.13
C GLU A 241 -16.98 -3.09 -0.10
N TYR A 242 -17.79 -3.46 0.90
CA TYR A 242 -19.18 -3.03 1.04
C TYR A 242 -19.38 -1.52 1.10
N ASP A 243 -18.37 -0.79 1.55
CA ASP A 243 -18.39 0.67 1.74
C ASP A 243 -17.95 1.45 0.50
N THR A 244 -17.43 0.82 -0.55
CA THR A 244 -17.01 1.49 -1.79
C THR A 244 -18.16 2.24 -2.47
N PRO A 245 -19.36 1.67 -2.72
CA PRO A 245 -20.46 2.41 -3.32
C PRO A 245 -20.99 3.53 -2.40
N ILE A 246 -20.88 3.38 -1.09
CA ILE A 246 -21.27 4.39 -0.10
C ILE A 246 -20.33 5.60 -0.17
N GLN A 247 -19.01 5.35 -0.25
CA GLN A 247 -18.00 6.37 -0.46
C GLN A 247 -18.27 7.16 -1.74
N GLN A 248 -18.60 6.48 -2.83
CA GLN A 248 -18.92 7.13 -4.11
C GLN A 248 -20.21 7.96 -4.03
N GLY A 249 -21.23 7.45 -3.34
CA GLY A 249 -22.46 8.20 -3.10
C GLY A 249 -22.24 9.50 -2.34
N TYR A 250 -21.35 9.47 -1.34
CA TYR A 250 -20.96 10.68 -0.62
C TYR A 250 -20.21 11.68 -1.51
N ALA A 251 -19.22 11.20 -2.26
CA ALA A 251 -18.40 12.03 -3.15
C ALA A 251 -19.21 12.68 -4.29
N ASN A 252 -20.28 12.02 -4.77
CA ASN A 252 -21.05 12.43 -5.95
C ASN A 252 -22.49 12.87 -5.64
N GLY A 253 -22.88 12.99 -4.36
CA GLY A 253 -24.15 13.61 -3.95
C GLY A 253 -25.39 12.71 -4.00
N TYR A 254 -25.24 11.36 -4.11
CA TYR A 254 -26.35 10.41 -4.03
C TYR A 254 -26.29 9.51 -2.78
N TYR A 255 -25.75 10.06 -1.68
CA TYR A 255 -25.49 9.34 -0.43
C TYR A 255 -26.72 8.69 0.18
N GLU A 256 -27.85 9.42 0.25
CA GLU A 256 -29.08 8.91 0.85
C GLU A 256 -29.68 7.72 0.08
N GLN A 257 -29.60 7.75 -1.26
CA GLN A 257 -30.10 6.66 -2.10
C GLN A 257 -29.30 5.39 -1.88
N ILE A 258 -27.96 5.48 -1.91
CA ILE A 258 -27.09 4.31 -1.73
C ILE A 258 -27.17 3.74 -0.32
N ILE A 259 -27.22 4.58 0.72
CA ILE A 259 -27.40 4.15 2.12
C ILE A 259 -28.72 3.41 2.29
N GLY A 260 -29.83 3.97 1.78
CA GLY A 260 -31.15 3.32 1.84
C GLY A 260 -31.16 1.95 1.17
N PHE A 261 -30.55 1.83 0.00
CA PHE A 261 -30.46 0.56 -0.72
C PHE A 261 -29.56 -0.44 0.02
N MET A 262 -28.34 -0.08 0.38
CA MET A 262 -27.35 -0.97 1.04
C MET A 262 -27.83 -1.45 2.39
N ARG A 263 -28.49 -0.59 3.17
CA ARG A 263 -29.12 -0.96 4.45
C ARG A 263 -30.10 -2.11 4.29
N ASN A 264 -31.02 -2.01 3.32
CA ASN A 264 -32.03 -3.03 3.09
C ASN A 264 -31.41 -4.33 2.52
N LEU A 265 -30.45 -4.22 1.61
CA LEU A 265 -29.75 -5.37 1.04
C LEU A 265 -28.99 -6.17 2.10
N LEU A 266 -28.17 -5.48 2.92
CA LEU A 266 -27.35 -6.13 3.93
C LEU A 266 -28.21 -6.61 5.12
N SER A 267 -29.24 -5.87 5.50
CA SER A 267 -30.19 -6.31 6.53
C SER A 267 -30.89 -7.60 6.09
N GLY A 268 -31.38 -7.68 4.86
CA GLY A 268 -32.00 -8.92 4.33
C GLY A 268 -31.03 -10.11 4.33
N ALA A 269 -29.77 -9.86 3.95
CA ALA A 269 -28.76 -10.92 3.88
C ALA A 269 -28.35 -11.45 5.26
N PHE A 270 -28.23 -10.59 6.28
CA PHE A 270 -27.56 -10.94 7.53
C PHE A 270 -28.44 -10.91 8.78
N LYS A 271 -29.54 -10.12 8.78
CA LYS A 271 -30.44 -10.03 9.93
C LYS A 271 -31.50 -11.14 9.87
N ASP A 272 -31.62 -11.90 10.95
CA ASP A 272 -32.64 -12.93 11.13
C ASP A 272 -32.78 -13.92 9.94
N ASN A 273 -31.72 -14.04 9.13
CA ASN A 273 -31.68 -14.98 8.01
C ASN A 273 -31.38 -16.40 8.51
N SER A 274 -32.41 -17.25 8.52
CA SER A 274 -32.31 -18.66 8.94
C SER A 274 -31.44 -19.51 7.99
N ASN A 275 -31.27 -19.06 6.75
CA ASN A 275 -30.49 -19.75 5.72
C ASN A 275 -29.02 -19.28 5.69
N LEU A 276 -28.61 -18.38 6.58
CA LEU A 276 -27.23 -17.95 6.73
C LEU A 276 -26.47 -18.92 7.65
N ALA A 277 -25.36 -19.49 7.18
CA ALA A 277 -24.39 -20.17 8.01
C ALA A 277 -23.46 -19.14 8.68
N TYR A 278 -22.73 -18.38 7.86
CA TYR A 278 -21.79 -17.35 8.25
C TYR A 278 -21.83 -16.17 7.28
N GLY A 279 -21.60 -14.96 7.82
CA GLY A 279 -21.45 -13.74 7.04
C GLY A 279 -20.04 -13.15 7.18
N PHE A 280 -19.46 -12.70 6.05
CA PHE A 280 -18.20 -11.99 6.04
C PHE A 280 -18.35 -10.69 5.24
N LEU A 281 -17.94 -9.57 5.85
CA LEU A 281 -17.91 -8.28 5.19
C LEU A 281 -16.52 -7.69 5.30
N THR A 282 -16.09 -6.97 4.27
CA THR A 282 -14.87 -6.15 4.34
C THR A 282 -15.12 -4.73 3.89
N GLY A 283 -14.42 -3.78 4.51
CA GLY A 283 -14.43 -2.37 4.17
C GLY A 283 -13.25 -1.63 4.78
N ILE A 284 -13.26 -0.32 4.67
CA ILE A 284 -12.34 0.59 5.35
C ILE A 284 -12.97 1.09 6.64
N LEU A 285 -14.23 1.52 6.58
CA LEU A 285 -14.99 2.07 7.70
C LEU A 285 -16.08 1.11 8.18
N ARG A 286 -16.50 1.28 9.42
CA ARG A 286 -17.63 0.53 10.00
C ARG A 286 -19.00 1.06 9.51
N VAL A 287 -19.12 2.26 9.01
CA VAL A 287 -20.38 2.96 8.62
C VAL A 287 -21.56 2.65 9.57
N ALA A 288 -21.31 2.68 10.89
CA ALA A 288 -22.25 2.17 11.90
C ALA A 288 -23.37 3.19 12.22
N LYS A 289 -23.07 4.48 12.26
CA LYS A 289 -24.01 5.54 12.62
C LYS A 289 -25.12 5.73 11.58
N GLU A 290 -24.90 5.29 10.33
CA GLU A 290 -25.90 5.35 9.25
C GLU A 290 -26.99 4.26 9.34
N SER A 291 -27.10 3.60 10.49
CA SER A 291 -28.08 2.53 10.71
C SER A 291 -28.04 1.37 9.70
N ILE A 292 -26.99 1.27 8.86
CA ILE A 292 -26.79 0.10 7.96
C ILE A 292 -26.79 -1.19 8.78
N PHE A 293 -26.19 -1.15 9.95
CA PHE A 293 -26.09 -2.29 10.86
C PHE A 293 -26.93 -2.13 12.14
N SER A 294 -27.76 -1.08 12.25
CA SER A 294 -28.56 -0.78 13.48
C SER A 294 -29.56 -1.86 13.88
N GLY A 295 -29.75 -2.85 13.04
CA GLY A 295 -30.61 -4.00 13.36
C GLY A 295 -29.85 -5.32 13.44
N LEU A 296 -28.53 -5.35 13.23
CA LEU A 296 -27.72 -6.56 13.23
C LEU A 296 -27.13 -6.81 14.62
N ASN A 297 -27.89 -7.48 15.50
CA ASN A 297 -27.42 -7.89 16.84
C ASN A 297 -26.33 -8.98 16.79
N ASN A 298 -26.09 -9.56 15.61
CA ASN A 298 -25.19 -10.69 15.38
C ASN A 298 -23.89 -10.27 14.64
N LEU A 299 -23.61 -8.97 14.48
CA LEU A 299 -22.42 -8.46 13.84
C LEU A 299 -21.27 -8.34 14.85
N THR A 300 -20.14 -8.99 14.55
CA THR A 300 -18.88 -8.79 15.25
C THR A 300 -17.94 -7.98 14.37
N VAL A 301 -17.51 -6.82 14.86
CA VAL A 301 -16.59 -5.94 14.13
C VAL A 301 -15.14 -6.25 14.56
N HIS A 302 -14.24 -6.31 13.59
CA HIS A 302 -12.81 -6.48 13.77
C HIS A 302 -12.09 -5.32 13.11
N SER A 303 -11.86 -4.27 13.88
CA SER A 303 -11.19 -3.03 13.43
C SER A 303 -9.66 -3.15 13.51
N ILE A 304 -8.96 -2.12 13.06
CA ILE A 304 -7.51 -2.01 13.26
C ILE A 304 -7.12 -1.83 14.73
N MET A 305 -8.07 -1.48 15.60
CA MET A 305 -7.82 -1.31 17.05
C MET A 305 -7.84 -2.64 17.79
N ASP A 306 -8.38 -3.71 17.18
CA ASP A 306 -8.57 -5.01 17.80
C ASP A 306 -7.36 -5.92 17.59
N GLU A 307 -7.03 -6.74 18.62
CA GLU A 307 -5.94 -7.73 18.52
C GLU A 307 -6.31 -8.93 17.65
N LYS A 308 -7.60 -9.32 17.72
CA LYS A 308 -8.10 -10.47 16.98
C LYS A 308 -8.01 -10.24 15.47
N TYR A 309 -7.53 -11.22 14.74
CA TYR A 309 -7.28 -11.18 13.30
C TYR A 309 -6.26 -10.14 12.82
N SER A 310 -5.52 -9.46 13.69
CA SER A 310 -4.55 -8.44 13.33
C SER A 310 -3.44 -8.96 12.40
N GLN A 311 -2.97 -10.19 12.60
CA GLN A 311 -1.87 -10.82 11.86
C GLN A 311 -2.26 -11.36 10.47
N TYR A 312 -3.55 -11.44 10.15
CA TYR A 312 -3.98 -12.05 8.87
C TYR A 312 -4.13 -11.04 7.74
N PHE A 313 -4.16 -9.77 8.07
CA PHE A 313 -4.21 -8.68 7.11
C PHE A 313 -2.89 -7.91 7.11
N GLY A 314 -2.16 -7.94 5.99
CA GLY A 314 -0.81 -7.41 5.90
C GLY A 314 0.27 -8.45 6.21
N PHE A 315 1.53 -8.00 6.30
CA PHE A 315 2.66 -8.86 6.65
C PHE A 315 3.22 -8.51 8.03
N THR A 316 3.53 -9.53 8.81
CA THR A 316 4.26 -9.38 10.07
C THR A 316 5.77 -9.23 9.81
N ALA A 317 6.51 -8.74 10.79
CA ALA A 317 7.96 -8.58 10.70
C ALA A 317 8.69 -9.90 10.34
N ASP A 318 8.26 -11.02 10.94
CA ASP A 318 8.86 -12.34 10.67
C ASP A 318 8.56 -12.83 9.24
N GLU A 319 7.38 -12.55 8.71
CA GLU A 319 7.01 -12.89 7.34
C GLU A 319 7.84 -12.09 6.32
N VAL A 320 8.05 -10.79 6.60
CA VAL A 320 8.90 -9.94 5.74
C VAL A 320 10.36 -10.38 5.79
N ARG A 321 10.90 -10.74 6.97
CA ARG A 321 12.26 -11.30 7.08
C ARG A 321 12.42 -12.59 6.27
N LYS A 322 11.48 -13.54 6.42
CA LYS A 322 11.48 -14.78 5.64
C LYS A 322 11.41 -14.53 4.13
N MET A 323 10.62 -13.53 3.72
CA MET A 323 10.52 -13.11 2.32
C MET A 323 11.86 -12.53 1.84
N ALA A 324 12.50 -11.65 2.63
CA ALA A 324 13.81 -11.06 2.31
C ALA A 324 14.91 -12.13 2.19
N GLU A 325 14.93 -13.12 3.08
CA GLU A 325 15.81 -14.28 3.01
C GLU A 325 15.55 -15.11 1.75
N TYR A 326 14.28 -15.45 1.46
CA TYR A 326 13.89 -16.20 0.28
C TYR A 326 14.35 -15.53 -1.02
N TYR A 327 14.26 -14.20 -1.11
CA TYR A 327 14.70 -13.43 -2.29
C TYR A 327 16.19 -13.06 -2.27
N ASN A 328 16.96 -13.43 -1.21
CA ASN A 328 18.39 -13.12 -1.01
C ASN A 328 18.68 -11.61 -0.91
N VAL A 329 17.83 -10.89 -0.20
CA VAL A 329 17.94 -9.46 0.05
C VAL A 329 17.74 -9.12 1.54
N ALA A 330 18.16 -10.03 2.42
CA ALA A 330 18.08 -9.87 3.87
C ALA A 330 18.84 -8.62 4.38
N ASP A 331 19.92 -8.23 3.66
CA ASP A 331 20.69 -7.00 3.91
C ASP A 331 19.89 -5.71 3.68
N LYS A 332 18.72 -5.78 3.07
CA LYS A 332 17.84 -4.63 2.82
C LYS A 332 16.72 -4.48 3.85
N TYR A 333 16.68 -5.34 4.88
CA TYR A 333 15.57 -5.37 5.84
C TYR A 333 15.38 -4.03 6.57
N ASP A 334 16.45 -3.35 6.96
CA ASP A 334 16.36 -2.07 7.65
C ASP A 334 15.72 -0.98 6.76
N VAL A 335 16.03 -0.97 5.46
CA VAL A 335 15.39 -0.06 4.50
C VAL A 335 13.91 -0.38 4.34
N ILE A 336 13.53 -1.66 4.35
CA ILE A 336 12.11 -2.08 4.29
C ILE A 336 11.36 -1.57 5.53
N CYS A 337 11.98 -1.67 6.72
CA CYS A 337 11.39 -1.17 7.95
C CYS A 337 11.22 0.35 7.91
N GLU A 338 12.24 1.11 7.51
CA GLU A 338 12.18 2.57 7.41
C GLU A 338 11.03 3.05 6.52
N TRP A 339 10.80 2.37 5.40
CA TRP A 339 9.85 2.79 4.38
C TRP A 339 8.44 2.23 4.54
N TYR A 340 8.26 0.99 5.02
CA TYR A 340 7.00 0.26 4.88
C TYR A 340 6.48 -0.37 6.18
N ASP A 341 7.27 -0.37 7.27
CA ASP A 341 6.81 -0.77 8.60
C ASP A 341 5.98 0.34 9.23
N GLY A 342 5.33 0.00 10.34
CA GLY A 342 4.77 0.99 11.25
C GLY A 342 3.25 1.11 11.20
N TYR A 343 2.53 0.35 10.39
CA TYR A 343 1.10 0.16 10.64
C TYR A 343 0.92 -0.66 11.92
N ARG A 344 -0.06 -0.29 12.72
CA ARG A 344 -0.34 -0.99 13.97
C ARG A 344 -1.77 -1.50 13.97
N PHE A 345 -1.93 -2.83 14.03
CA PHE A 345 -3.23 -3.48 14.19
C PHE A 345 -3.26 -4.18 15.55
N GLY A 346 -4.16 -3.73 16.44
CA GLY A 346 -4.11 -4.11 17.85
C GLY A 346 -2.73 -3.81 18.46
N ASN A 347 -2.02 -4.84 18.89
CA ASN A 347 -0.68 -4.73 19.46
C ASN A 347 0.43 -5.18 18.50
N MET A 348 0.12 -5.45 17.23
CA MET A 348 1.08 -5.93 16.24
C MET A 348 1.50 -4.85 15.25
N ASN A 349 2.80 -4.80 14.95
CA ASN A 349 3.32 -4.04 13.82
C ASN A 349 3.10 -4.83 12.52
N ILE A 350 2.55 -4.16 11.53
CA ILE A 350 2.16 -4.75 10.25
C ILE A 350 2.73 -3.91 9.10
N PHE A 351 3.29 -4.59 8.12
CA PHE A 351 3.75 -3.99 6.87
C PHE A 351 2.63 -4.02 5.82
N ASN A 352 2.60 -3.01 4.97
CA ASN A 352 1.72 -3.00 3.81
C ASN A 352 2.21 -4.00 2.76
N PRO A 353 1.43 -5.05 2.41
CA PRO A 353 1.86 -6.07 1.45
C PRO A 353 2.15 -5.53 0.06
N TRP A 354 1.32 -4.58 -0.42
CA TRP A 354 1.50 -3.98 -1.74
C TRP A 354 2.85 -3.29 -1.86
N SER A 355 3.21 -2.48 -0.87
CA SER A 355 4.46 -1.71 -0.87
C SER A 355 5.68 -2.63 -0.76
N VAL A 356 5.63 -3.62 0.14
CA VAL A 356 6.72 -4.60 0.31
C VAL A 356 6.92 -5.43 -0.97
N ILE A 357 5.84 -5.96 -1.57
CA ILE A 357 5.92 -6.75 -2.81
C ILE A 357 6.49 -5.91 -3.96
N ASN A 358 6.02 -4.66 -4.12
CA ASN A 358 6.54 -3.78 -5.17
C ASN A 358 7.99 -3.36 -4.93
N TYR A 359 8.41 -3.17 -3.68
CA TYR A 359 9.82 -2.91 -3.35
C TYR A 359 10.72 -4.05 -3.83
N PHE A 360 10.40 -5.30 -3.48
CA PHE A 360 11.16 -6.47 -3.96
C PHE A 360 11.15 -6.59 -5.48
N TYR A 361 9.98 -6.40 -6.10
CA TYR A 361 9.84 -6.50 -7.56
C TYR A 361 10.67 -5.46 -8.30
N ASN A 362 10.77 -4.25 -7.76
CA ASN A 362 11.55 -3.15 -8.34
C ASN A 362 13.01 -3.13 -7.85
N ASN A 363 13.64 -4.30 -7.69
CA ASN A 363 15.03 -4.47 -7.28
C ASN A 363 15.40 -3.73 -5.99
N CYS A 364 14.53 -3.78 -5.00
CA CYS A 364 14.68 -3.12 -3.71
C CYS A 364 14.90 -1.60 -3.81
N THR A 365 14.25 -0.96 -4.78
CA THR A 365 14.26 0.50 -4.91
C THR A 365 13.15 1.10 -4.04
N PRO A 366 13.45 1.88 -2.98
CA PRO A 366 12.43 2.47 -2.13
C PRO A 366 11.67 3.58 -2.85
N LYS A 367 10.33 3.52 -2.82
CA LYS A 367 9.39 4.49 -3.42
C LYS A 367 8.06 4.45 -2.66
N ALA A 368 7.25 5.49 -2.82
CA ALA A 368 5.87 5.52 -2.32
C ALA A 368 4.94 4.72 -3.27
N TYR A 369 4.99 3.39 -3.19
CA TYR A 369 4.22 2.49 -4.06
C TYR A 369 2.72 2.52 -3.76
N TRP A 370 2.34 2.79 -2.53
CA TRP A 370 0.94 2.85 -2.10
C TRP A 370 0.18 4.03 -2.71
N GLN A 371 0.86 5.14 -2.93
CA GLN A 371 0.30 6.37 -3.51
C GLN A 371 -0.42 6.14 -4.85
N SER A 372 0.11 5.26 -5.70
CA SER A 372 -0.43 5.00 -7.04
C SER A 372 -1.70 4.13 -7.03
N THR A 373 -2.22 3.71 -5.87
CA THR A 373 -3.21 2.65 -5.77
C THR A 373 -4.61 3.11 -5.36
N GLY A 374 -4.78 4.37 -4.98
CA GLY A 374 -6.04 4.89 -4.45
C GLY A 374 -6.33 6.34 -4.85
N ASP A 375 -7.56 6.74 -4.67
CA ASP A 375 -7.95 8.13 -4.72
C ASP A 375 -7.60 8.79 -3.38
N ASN A 376 -6.61 9.67 -3.38
CA ASN A 376 -6.17 10.45 -2.22
C ASN A 376 -6.89 11.81 -2.13
N SER A 377 -7.93 12.03 -2.94
CA SER A 377 -8.70 13.28 -2.99
C SER A 377 -9.21 13.70 -1.61
N ILE A 378 -9.54 12.73 -0.77
CA ILE A 378 -10.02 12.99 0.59
C ILE A 378 -8.94 13.62 1.49
N ILE A 379 -7.66 13.25 1.36
CA ILE A 379 -6.58 13.93 2.10
C ILE A 379 -6.43 15.36 1.60
N ARG A 380 -6.42 15.52 0.27
CA ARG A 380 -6.36 16.86 -0.34
C ARG A 380 -7.49 17.74 0.18
N GLN A 381 -8.70 17.22 0.26
CA GLN A 381 -9.86 17.91 0.76
C GLN A 381 -9.74 18.25 2.26
N ILE A 382 -9.29 17.28 3.09
CA ILE A 382 -9.03 17.50 4.51
C ILE A 382 -7.98 18.60 4.70
N VAL A 383 -6.88 18.56 3.95
CA VAL A 383 -5.80 19.56 4.03
C VAL A 383 -6.29 20.94 3.59
N ALA A 384 -7.11 21.02 2.52
CA ALA A 384 -7.63 22.28 1.99
C ALA A 384 -8.68 22.93 2.90
N GLU A 385 -9.45 22.15 3.65
CA GLU A 385 -10.54 22.58 4.52
C GLU A 385 -10.16 22.57 6.02
N ALA A 386 -8.91 22.21 6.38
CA ALA A 386 -8.44 22.10 7.76
C ALA A 386 -8.49 23.45 8.47
N ASP A 387 -9.03 23.45 9.70
CA ASP A 387 -8.88 24.59 10.60
C ASP A 387 -7.43 24.73 11.08
N ASN A 388 -7.13 25.83 11.79
CA ASN A 388 -5.78 26.12 12.25
C ASN A 388 -5.21 25.02 13.17
N GLU A 389 -6.05 24.45 14.05
CA GLU A 389 -5.64 23.39 14.97
C GLU A 389 -5.30 22.09 14.21
N THR A 390 -6.15 21.68 13.29
CA THR A 390 -5.92 20.50 12.44
C THR A 390 -4.69 20.67 11.57
N ALA A 391 -4.49 21.85 10.98
CA ALA A 391 -3.31 22.17 10.18
C ALA A 391 -2.02 22.10 11.01
N ASP A 392 -2.02 22.65 12.24
CA ASP A 392 -0.88 22.59 13.17
C ASP A 392 -0.58 21.15 13.60
N ASN A 393 -1.59 20.35 13.87
CA ASN A 393 -1.42 18.95 14.26
C ASN A 393 -0.93 18.09 13.09
N LEU A 394 -1.43 18.29 11.86
CA LEU A 394 -0.89 17.62 10.66
C LEU A 394 0.59 17.96 10.45
N ARG A 395 0.97 19.21 10.74
CA ARG A 395 2.37 19.64 10.67
C ARG A 395 3.24 18.94 11.70
N LYS A 396 2.81 18.86 12.98
CA LYS A 396 3.49 18.11 14.03
C LYS A 396 3.70 16.66 13.63
N LEU A 397 2.65 16.02 13.09
CA LEU A 397 2.73 14.64 12.58
C LEU A 397 3.77 14.48 11.47
N LEU A 398 3.87 15.43 10.53
CA LEU A 398 4.89 15.44 9.47
C LEU A 398 6.32 15.64 10.01
N GLN A 399 6.46 16.34 11.14
CA GLN A 399 7.74 16.51 11.84
C GLN A 399 8.11 15.28 12.68
N GLY A 400 7.27 14.23 12.69
CA GLY A 400 7.49 13.02 13.48
C GLY A 400 7.07 13.15 14.94
N GLU A 401 6.36 14.23 15.30
CA GLU A 401 5.79 14.42 16.63
C GLU A 401 4.50 13.63 16.78
N LEU A 402 4.13 13.34 18.03
CA LEU A 402 2.88 12.67 18.36
C LEU A 402 1.78 13.70 18.59
N VAL A 403 0.58 13.35 18.16
CA VAL A 403 -0.65 14.10 18.46
C VAL A 403 -1.60 13.21 19.23
N SER A 404 -2.07 13.66 20.39
CA SER A 404 -3.08 12.93 21.17
C SER A 404 -4.47 13.30 20.70
N SER A 405 -5.29 12.31 20.39
CA SER A 405 -6.67 12.50 19.95
C SER A 405 -7.59 11.39 20.43
N TYR A 406 -8.88 11.73 20.51
CA TYR A 406 -9.92 10.71 20.57
C TYR A 406 -10.03 10.01 19.22
N ILE A 407 -10.20 8.70 19.23
CA ILE A 407 -10.44 7.88 18.04
C ILE A 407 -11.79 7.20 18.17
N ASP A 408 -12.70 7.50 17.25
CA ASP A 408 -14.01 6.87 17.09
C ASP A 408 -13.96 5.90 15.91
N THR A 409 -14.08 4.59 16.17
CA THR A 409 -14.09 3.57 15.12
C THR A 409 -15.41 3.51 14.33
N SER A 410 -16.41 4.31 14.71
CA SER A 410 -17.76 4.35 14.12
C SER A 410 -18.00 5.55 13.20
N VAL A 411 -16.94 6.22 12.75
CA VAL A 411 -17.00 7.40 11.88
C VAL A 411 -17.72 7.09 10.55
N ILE A 412 -18.55 8.02 10.12
CA ILE A 412 -19.25 7.99 8.83
C ILE A 412 -18.78 9.14 7.92
N TYR A 413 -18.96 8.98 6.61
CA TYR A 413 -18.47 9.96 5.62
C TYR A 413 -18.97 11.39 5.85
N PRO A 414 -20.26 11.68 6.15
CA PRO A 414 -20.74 13.03 6.40
C PRO A 414 -20.11 13.71 7.63
N GLU A 415 -19.64 12.94 8.61
CA GLU A 415 -19.02 13.46 9.83
C GLU A 415 -17.54 13.81 9.66
N ILE A 416 -16.87 13.34 8.59
CA ILE A 416 -15.42 13.53 8.41
C ILE A 416 -15.01 15.00 8.50
N LYS A 417 -15.89 15.92 8.07
CA LYS A 417 -15.63 17.35 8.08
C LYS A 417 -16.08 18.06 9.37
N SER A 418 -16.70 17.35 10.30
CA SER A 418 -17.38 17.98 11.44
C SER A 418 -16.43 18.40 12.57
N ASN A 419 -15.35 17.68 12.78
CA ASN A 419 -14.37 17.99 13.83
C ASN A 419 -13.04 17.24 13.64
N PRO A 420 -11.93 17.68 14.29
CA PRO A 420 -10.62 17.04 14.20
C PRO A 420 -10.60 15.55 14.58
N THR A 421 -11.35 15.15 15.60
CA THR A 421 -11.46 13.76 16.04
C THR A 421 -11.90 12.83 14.91
N THR A 422 -12.91 13.25 14.15
CA THR A 422 -13.47 12.48 13.04
C THR A 422 -12.47 12.37 11.89
N ILE A 423 -11.74 13.46 11.61
CA ILE A 423 -10.66 13.49 10.62
C ILE A 423 -9.58 12.47 10.98
N TYR A 424 -9.07 12.48 12.22
CA TYR A 424 -8.00 11.56 12.63
C TYR A 424 -8.48 10.11 12.68
N SER A 425 -9.71 9.87 13.11
CA SER A 425 -10.34 8.55 13.09
C SER A 425 -10.44 7.97 11.68
N PHE A 426 -10.86 8.80 10.73
CA PHE A 426 -10.89 8.42 9.31
C PHE A 426 -9.50 8.16 8.75
N LEU A 427 -8.54 9.06 8.97
CA LEU A 427 -7.16 8.92 8.50
C LEU A 427 -6.49 7.66 9.07
N LEU A 428 -6.79 7.33 10.32
CA LEU A 428 -6.32 6.11 10.97
C LEU A 428 -6.92 4.86 10.32
N ALA A 429 -8.26 4.80 10.13
CA ALA A 429 -8.94 3.68 9.50
C ALA A 429 -8.51 3.47 8.05
N ALA A 430 -8.24 4.57 7.32
CA ALA A 430 -7.77 4.55 5.94
C ALA A 430 -6.27 4.20 5.80
N GLY A 431 -5.50 4.19 6.90
CA GLY A 431 -4.08 3.82 6.93
C GLY A 431 -3.10 4.97 6.69
N TYR A 432 -3.55 6.22 6.84
CA TYR A 432 -2.69 7.39 6.77
C TYR A 432 -2.06 7.77 8.12
N LEU A 433 -2.60 7.23 9.21
CA LEU A 433 -2.07 7.36 10.56
C LEU A 433 -1.91 5.98 11.21
N LYS A 434 -1.12 5.92 12.28
CA LYS A 434 -1.01 4.78 13.19
C LYS A 434 -1.23 5.22 14.62
N THR A 435 -1.61 4.28 15.49
CA THR A 435 -1.58 4.48 16.94
C THR A 435 -0.20 4.11 17.49
N VAL A 436 0.32 4.94 18.39
CA VAL A 436 1.57 4.65 19.14
C VAL A 436 1.22 4.15 20.53
N LYS A 437 0.42 4.90 21.26
CA LYS A 437 -0.13 4.56 22.57
C LYS A 437 -1.64 4.71 22.51
N LYS A 438 -2.38 3.82 23.18
CA LYS A 438 -3.83 3.91 23.30
C LYS A 438 -4.26 3.61 24.73
N ASP A 439 -5.22 4.36 25.22
CA ASP A 439 -5.95 4.10 26.44
C ASP A 439 -7.42 3.85 26.08
N ASN A 440 -7.98 2.73 26.55
CA ASN A 440 -9.37 2.38 26.29
C ASN A 440 -10.28 3.26 27.18
N ILE A 441 -11.34 3.78 26.57
CA ILE A 441 -12.42 4.45 27.30
C ILE A 441 -13.68 3.58 27.17
N PRO A 442 -14.64 3.70 28.09
CA PRO A 442 -15.96 3.11 27.90
C PRO A 442 -16.55 3.51 26.55
N ASP A 443 -17.38 2.67 25.95
CA ASP A 443 -18.07 2.88 24.66
C ASP A 443 -17.24 2.71 23.38
N GLU A 444 -16.22 1.82 23.42
CA GLU A 444 -15.38 1.48 22.26
C GLU A 444 -14.57 2.66 21.66
N ASN A 445 -14.48 3.78 22.39
CA ASN A 445 -13.63 4.89 22.02
C ASN A 445 -12.24 4.76 22.66
N TYR A 446 -11.29 5.47 22.09
CA TYR A 446 -9.88 5.41 22.51
C TYR A 446 -9.29 6.82 22.59
N ILE A 447 -8.48 7.07 23.61
CA ILE A 447 -7.51 8.17 23.55
C ILE A 447 -6.22 7.57 23.00
N CYS A 448 -5.73 8.10 21.89
CA CYS A 448 -4.55 7.59 21.22
C CYS A 448 -3.53 8.70 20.96
N ASP A 449 -2.26 8.36 21.19
CA ASP A 449 -1.18 9.09 20.54
C ASP A 449 -1.06 8.54 19.12
N ILE A 450 -1.24 9.42 18.13
CA ILE A 450 -1.19 9.09 16.71
C ILE A 450 0.07 9.65 16.05
N ALA A 451 0.53 8.97 15.01
CA ALA A 451 1.69 9.36 14.21
C ALA A 451 1.49 8.94 12.75
N ILE A 452 2.31 9.48 11.86
CA ILE A 452 2.44 8.96 10.49
C ILE A 452 3.10 7.58 10.55
N PRO A 453 2.58 6.55 9.84
CA PRO A 453 3.08 5.20 9.96
C PRO A 453 4.57 5.04 9.61
N ASN A 454 4.99 5.59 8.48
CA ASN A 454 6.31 5.38 7.91
C ASN A 454 6.65 6.44 6.85
N LYS A 455 7.84 6.32 6.29
CA LYS A 455 8.37 7.25 5.31
C LYS A 455 7.55 7.29 4.01
N GLU A 456 7.00 6.15 3.56
CA GLU A 456 6.12 6.11 2.39
C GLU A 456 4.92 7.04 2.55
N ILE A 457 4.26 6.99 3.71
CA ILE A 457 3.07 7.81 3.98
C ILE A 457 3.43 9.27 4.19
N SER A 458 4.60 9.60 4.77
CA SER A 458 5.09 10.98 4.82
C SER A 458 5.15 11.59 3.41
N TYR A 459 5.70 10.86 2.43
CA TYR A 459 5.72 11.30 1.03
C TYR A 459 4.32 11.49 0.42
N VAL A 460 3.35 10.66 0.81
CA VAL A 460 1.96 10.83 0.35
C VAL A 460 1.39 12.16 0.87
N TYR A 461 1.55 12.45 2.16
CA TYR A 461 1.11 13.72 2.73
C TYR A 461 1.78 14.92 2.07
N GLU A 462 3.11 14.90 1.94
CA GLU A 462 3.86 15.97 1.29
C GLU A 462 3.32 16.25 -0.11
N ARG A 463 3.04 15.21 -0.89
CA ARG A 463 2.53 15.36 -2.26
C ARG A 463 1.09 15.87 -2.30
N GLU A 464 0.21 15.41 -1.41
CA GLU A 464 -1.18 15.89 -1.39
C GLU A 464 -1.28 17.33 -0.88
N ILE A 465 -0.46 17.72 0.09
CA ILE A 465 -0.31 19.12 0.51
C ILE A 465 0.16 19.98 -0.67
N LEU A 466 1.13 19.49 -1.44
CA LEU A 466 1.61 20.15 -2.65
C LEU A 466 0.53 20.29 -3.73
N SER A 467 -0.28 19.24 -3.91
CA SER A 467 -1.38 19.27 -4.86
C SER A 467 -2.46 20.27 -4.43
N ALA A 468 -2.77 20.36 -3.14
CA ALA A 468 -3.69 21.39 -2.63
C ALA A 468 -3.14 22.81 -2.83
N LEU A 469 -1.82 22.99 -2.69
CA LEU A 469 -1.17 24.26 -2.99
C LEU A 469 -1.10 24.53 -4.52
N SER A 470 -1.07 23.50 -5.37
CA SER A 470 -0.99 23.68 -6.82
C SER A 470 -2.28 24.28 -7.44
N ASP A 471 -3.41 24.17 -6.75
CA ASP A 471 -4.65 24.85 -7.16
C ASP A 471 -4.56 26.36 -6.94
N VAL A 472 -3.62 26.81 -6.09
CA VAL A 472 -3.31 28.22 -5.79
C VAL A 472 -2.11 28.73 -6.60
N ILE A 473 -1.20 27.83 -7.01
CA ILE A 473 0.06 28.18 -7.71
C ILE A 473 -0.02 27.72 -9.15
N SER A 474 0.14 28.65 -10.10
CA SER A 474 0.22 28.26 -11.52
C SER A 474 1.40 27.30 -11.78
N GLN A 475 1.18 26.27 -12.58
CA GLN A 475 2.22 25.29 -12.92
C GLN A 475 3.47 25.97 -13.52
N SER A 476 3.30 27.06 -14.27
CA SER A 476 4.40 27.84 -14.85
C SER A 476 5.28 28.50 -13.77
N THR A 477 4.68 29.04 -12.71
CA THR A 477 5.40 29.66 -11.58
C THR A 477 6.17 28.61 -10.79
N ALA A 478 5.57 27.46 -10.50
CA ALA A 478 6.24 26.36 -9.82
C ALA A 478 7.46 25.85 -10.61
N ILE A 479 7.33 25.67 -11.93
CA ILE A 479 8.43 25.27 -12.82
C ILE A 479 9.53 26.34 -12.82
N ALA A 480 9.19 27.63 -12.88
CA ALA A 480 10.16 28.72 -12.89
C ALA A 480 10.98 28.76 -11.58
N ILE A 481 10.34 28.56 -10.44
CA ILE A 481 11.00 28.49 -9.11
C ILE A 481 11.96 27.29 -9.07
N GLN A 482 11.54 26.12 -9.51
CA GLN A 482 12.39 24.93 -9.54
C GLN A 482 13.59 25.08 -10.47
N GLN A 483 13.38 25.68 -11.63
CA GLN A 483 14.48 25.98 -12.57
C GLN A 483 15.46 26.97 -11.95
N ALA A 484 14.97 27.99 -11.23
CA ALA A 484 15.80 28.97 -10.55
C ALA A 484 16.65 28.33 -9.46
N ILE A 485 16.08 27.44 -8.63
CA ILE A 485 16.82 26.67 -7.63
C ILE A 485 17.88 25.78 -8.30
N THR A 486 17.50 25.02 -9.32
CA THR A 486 18.40 24.07 -10.01
C THR A 486 19.56 24.79 -10.71
N LYS A 487 19.29 25.97 -11.30
CA LYS A 487 20.28 26.79 -12.00
C LYS A 487 21.01 27.76 -11.07
N GLN A 488 20.70 27.76 -9.77
CA GLN A 488 21.27 28.67 -8.75
C GLN A 488 21.04 30.16 -9.10
N ASN A 489 19.93 30.47 -9.75
CA ASN A 489 19.59 31.83 -10.17
C ASN A 489 18.74 32.53 -9.09
N ILE A 490 19.42 33.21 -8.16
CA ILE A 490 18.78 33.87 -7.01
C ILE A 490 17.81 34.99 -7.41
N PRO A 491 18.16 35.91 -8.35
CA PRO A 491 17.22 36.94 -8.77
C PRO A 491 15.91 36.37 -9.30
N SER A 492 16.00 35.34 -10.15
CA SER A 492 14.81 34.68 -10.69
C SER A 492 14.01 33.92 -9.62
N LEU A 493 14.70 33.30 -8.63
CA LEU A 493 14.05 32.63 -7.51
C LEU A 493 13.26 33.62 -6.66
N GLN A 494 13.89 34.74 -6.28
CA GLN A 494 13.25 35.77 -5.48
C GLN A 494 12.05 36.40 -6.22
N GLU A 495 12.21 36.80 -7.49
CA GLU A 495 11.13 37.38 -8.29
C GLU A 495 9.91 36.46 -8.41
N ASN A 496 10.13 35.16 -8.69
CA ASN A 496 9.03 34.22 -8.83
C ASN A 496 8.35 33.89 -7.48
N LEU A 497 9.09 33.87 -6.37
CA LEU A 497 8.50 33.74 -5.04
C LEU A 497 7.70 34.98 -4.63
N GLU A 498 8.19 36.18 -4.92
CA GLU A 498 7.44 37.44 -4.68
C GLU A 498 6.13 37.47 -5.49
N LYS A 499 6.18 37.15 -6.77
CA LYS A 499 4.98 37.02 -7.63
C LYS A 499 3.99 36.00 -7.06
N LEU A 500 4.47 34.88 -6.57
CA LEU A 500 3.67 33.86 -5.94
C LEU A 500 2.99 34.42 -4.67
N LEU A 501 3.75 35.04 -3.77
CA LEU A 501 3.24 35.61 -2.54
C LEU A 501 2.22 36.72 -2.82
N LEU A 502 2.44 37.56 -3.83
CA LEU A 502 1.50 38.61 -4.23
C LEU A 502 0.17 38.07 -4.73
N ASN A 503 0.17 36.98 -5.50
CA ASN A 503 -1.02 36.41 -6.13
C ASN A 503 -1.81 35.46 -5.21
N SER A 504 -1.17 34.90 -4.18
CA SER A 504 -1.75 33.87 -3.32
C SER A 504 -2.44 34.40 -2.05
N ILE A 505 -2.32 35.69 -1.75
CA ILE A 505 -2.61 36.21 -0.42
C ILE A 505 -3.86 37.14 -0.40
N SER A 506 -5.03 36.58 -0.57
CA SER A 506 -6.23 37.12 0.10
C SER A 506 -6.57 36.36 1.40
N ALA A 507 -5.99 35.20 1.64
CA ALA A 507 -6.27 34.32 2.77
C ALA A 507 -5.18 34.25 3.87
N PHE A 508 -4.02 34.91 3.70
CA PHE A 508 -2.83 34.66 4.51
C PHE A 508 -2.24 35.91 5.19
N ASP A 509 -3.07 36.81 5.66
CA ASP A 509 -2.62 38.03 6.37
C ASP A 509 -1.85 37.74 7.70
N TYR A 510 -1.72 36.48 8.12
CA TYR A 510 -1.05 36.05 9.35
C TYR A 510 -0.03 34.92 9.11
N ALA A 511 0.83 35.06 8.10
CA ALA A 511 1.80 34.02 7.75
C ALA A 511 2.92 33.91 8.78
N HIS A 512 2.87 32.89 9.64
CA HIS A 512 3.97 32.48 10.51
C HIS A 512 5.05 31.72 9.72
N GLU A 513 6.25 31.55 10.30
CA GLU A 513 7.40 30.80 9.74
C GLU A 513 6.99 29.47 9.13
N ASN A 514 6.08 28.77 9.76
CA ASN A 514 5.53 27.50 9.35
C ASN A 514 4.80 27.50 7.99
N PHE A 515 4.17 28.63 7.61
CA PHE A 515 3.54 28.78 6.30
C PHE A 515 4.60 28.81 5.19
N TYR A 516 5.61 29.66 5.33
CA TYR A 516 6.67 29.78 4.33
C TYR A 516 7.49 28.49 4.23
N HIS A 517 7.70 27.81 5.35
CA HIS A 517 8.33 26.51 5.40
C HIS A 517 7.53 25.47 4.57
N GLY A 518 6.22 25.36 4.81
CA GLY A 518 5.34 24.48 4.05
C GLY A 518 5.29 24.83 2.56
N LEU A 519 5.23 26.13 2.23
CA LEU A 519 5.25 26.61 0.85
C LEU A 519 6.55 26.21 0.12
N ILE A 520 7.71 26.44 0.73
CA ILE A 520 9.00 26.13 0.12
C ILE A 520 9.23 24.63 0.02
N ILE A 521 8.88 23.83 1.03
CA ILE A 521 8.88 22.37 0.94
C ILE A 521 8.00 21.94 -0.23
N GLY A 522 6.81 22.52 -0.32
CA GLY A 522 5.87 22.28 -1.37
C GLY A 522 6.46 22.47 -2.76
N LEU A 523 7.09 23.58 -2.99
CA LEU A 523 7.77 23.90 -4.24
C LEU A 523 8.97 22.99 -4.52
N CYS A 524 9.69 22.57 -3.49
CA CYS A 524 10.85 21.67 -3.61
C CYS A 524 10.45 20.22 -3.89
N ALA A 525 9.32 19.75 -3.38
CA ALA A 525 8.93 18.33 -3.52
C ALA A 525 8.57 17.94 -4.96
N VAL A 526 8.23 18.88 -5.85
CA VAL A 526 8.12 18.60 -7.28
C VAL A 526 9.50 18.27 -7.91
N MET A 527 10.61 18.51 -7.18
CA MET A 527 11.97 18.12 -7.58
C MET A 527 12.33 16.67 -7.19
N ASN A 528 11.38 15.87 -6.68
CA ASN A 528 11.60 14.49 -6.21
C ASN A 528 12.16 13.51 -7.26
N ASN A 529 12.12 13.85 -8.53
CA ASN A 529 12.80 13.08 -9.57
C ASN A 529 14.33 13.31 -9.62
N ARG A 530 14.86 14.32 -8.90
CA ARG A 530 16.28 14.68 -8.87
C ARG A 530 16.86 14.77 -7.46
N TYR A 531 16.01 15.09 -6.46
CA TYR A 531 16.42 15.31 -5.08
C TYR A 531 15.50 14.58 -4.11
N PHE A 532 16.08 14.06 -3.03
CA PHE A 532 15.34 13.70 -1.84
C PHE A 532 15.15 14.96 -1.00
N VAL A 533 13.91 15.38 -0.82
CA VAL A 533 13.57 16.55 -0.01
C VAL A 533 13.33 16.10 1.42
N SER A 534 13.94 16.75 2.39
CA SER A 534 13.74 16.49 3.82
C SER A 534 13.71 17.80 4.58
N SER A 535 13.00 17.83 5.71
CA SER A 535 12.88 19.01 6.54
C SER A 535 12.94 18.68 8.02
N ASN A 536 13.39 19.64 8.83
CA ASN A 536 13.44 19.56 10.28
C ASN A 536 14.20 18.33 10.85
N ILE A 537 15.20 17.83 10.13
CA ILE A 537 16.03 16.69 10.55
C ILE A 537 17.33 17.18 11.18
N GLU A 538 17.79 16.49 12.20
CA GLU A 538 19.07 16.78 12.84
C GLU A 538 20.24 16.52 11.88
N SER A 539 21.11 17.53 11.73
CA SER A 539 22.39 17.42 11.04
C SER A 539 23.41 18.37 11.65
N GLY A 540 24.61 17.90 11.89
CA GLY A 540 25.65 18.68 12.56
C GLY A 540 25.28 19.00 14.03
N HIS A 541 25.17 20.28 14.38
CA HIS A 541 24.86 20.75 15.72
C HIS A 541 23.44 21.34 15.86
N GLY A 542 22.48 20.91 15.01
CA GLY A 542 21.12 21.41 15.08
C GLY A 542 20.20 20.79 14.02
N ARG A 543 19.00 21.36 13.87
CA ARG A 543 18.01 20.98 12.87
C ARG A 543 18.02 22.03 11.76
N TYR A 544 18.09 21.57 10.51
CA TYR A 544 17.91 22.43 9.34
C TYR A 544 16.43 22.52 8.96
N ASP A 545 16.02 23.62 8.33
CA ASP A 545 14.64 23.76 7.88
C ASP A 545 14.36 22.87 6.68
N ILE A 546 15.12 22.98 5.58
CA ILE A 546 14.92 22.18 4.36
C ILE A 546 16.26 21.73 3.78
N GLN A 547 16.34 20.46 3.44
CA GLN A 547 17.48 19.87 2.74
C GLN A 547 17.01 19.14 1.47
N LEU A 548 17.69 19.39 0.35
CA LEU A 548 17.53 18.64 -0.89
C LEU A 548 18.81 17.85 -1.15
N ARG A 549 18.73 16.54 -0.97
CA ARG A 549 19.83 15.62 -1.22
C ARG A 549 19.73 15.06 -2.63
N PRO A 550 20.72 15.24 -3.50
CA PRO A 550 20.62 14.82 -4.89
C PRO A 550 20.62 13.29 -5.04
N ILE A 551 19.78 12.77 -5.92
CA ILE A 551 19.79 11.35 -6.33
C ILE A 551 21.06 11.07 -7.15
N ASN A 552 21.42 12.00 -8.03
CA ASN A 552 22.67 11.96 -8.78
C ASN A 552 23.72 12.84 -8.07
N LYS A 553 24.76 12.24 -7.55
CA LYS A 553 25.84 12.92 -6.80
C LYS A 553 26.63 13.98 -7.60
N LYS A 554 26.40 14.11 -8.90
CA LYS A 554 26.94 15.21 -9.73
C LYS A 554 26.19 16.52 -9.54
N LEU A 555 24.99 16.49 -8.94
CA LEU A 555 24.22 17.68 -8.59
C LEU A 555 24.61 18.14 -7.17
N PRO A 556 24.52 19.44 -6.87
CA PRO A 556 24.83 19.96 -5.54
C PRO A 556 23.78 19.49 -4.51
N GLY A 557 24.20 19.26 -3.28
CA GLY A 557 23.30 19.21 -2.14
C GLY A 557 22.80 20.63 -1.82
N ILE A 558 21.52 20.81 -1.55
CA ILE A 558 20.94 22.14 -1.31
C ILE A 558 20.42 22.19 0.13
N ILE A 559 20.75 23.25 0.86
CA ILE A 559 20.20 23.56 2.20
C ILE A 559 19.53 24.92 2.14
N ILE A 560 18.32 24.99 2.67
CA ILE A 560 17.53 26.22 2.78
C ILE A 560 17.19 26.41 4.25
N GLU A 561 17.58 27.56 4.80
CA GLU A 561 17.21 28.01 6.13
C GLU A 561 16.28 29.22 6.01
N LEU A 562 15.18 29.21 6.74
CA LEU A 562 14.13 30.21 6.68
C LEU A 562 14.14 31.11 7.91
N LYS A 563 13.80 32.37 7.72
CA LYS A 563 13.56 33.31 8.80
C LYS A 563 12.30 34.13 8.48
N VAL A 564 11.51 34.42 9.47
CA VAL A 564 10.31 35.25 9.33
C VAL A 564 10.40 36.42 10.30
N LEU A 565 10.21 37.63 9.78
CA LEU A 565 10.22 38.81 10.63
C LEU A 565 8.89 38.89 11.42
N LYS A 566 8.98 39.36 12.66
CA LYS A 566 7.81 39.60 13.51
C LYS A 566 7.00 40.80 13.03
N ASP A 567 5.70 40.80 13.31
CA ASP A 567 4.83 41.92 12.98
C ASP A 567 5.30 43.22 13.62
N GLY A 568 5.01 44.33 12.93
CA GLY A 568 5.33 45.67 13.43
C GLY A 568 6.57 46.32 12.82
N VAL A 569 7.16 45.73 11.78
CA VAL A 569 8.25 46.33 11.00
C VAL A 569 7.66 47.50 10.16
N SER A 570 8.24 48.69 10.28
CA SER A 570 7.86 49.82 9.40
C SER A 570 8.39 49.62 7.98
N GLU A 571 7.61 50.06 6.97
CA GLU A 571 7.91 49.82 5.55
C GLU A 571 9.33 50.24 5.14
N GLU A 572 9.83 51.33 5.72
CA GLU A 572 11.15 51.88 5.45
C GLU A 572 12.32 50.93 5.82
N TYR A 573 12.10 49.99 6.77
CA TYR A 573 13.16 49.08 7.26
C TYR A 573 12.96 47.62 6.83
N ILE A 574 11.90 47.29 6.08
CA ILE A 574 11.60 45.92 5.68
C ILE A 574 12.78 45.29 4.93
N ASP A 575 13.29 45.94 3.89
CA ASP A 575 14.36 45.38 3.06
C ASP A 575 15.66 45.16 3.84
N SER A 576 16.05 46.10 4.69
CA SER A 576 17.25 45.98 5.50
C SER A 576 17.15 44.89 6.58
N GLN A 577 15.96 44.72 7.18
CA GLN A 577 15.74 43.66 8.18
C GLN A 577 15.63 42.28 7.51
N LEU A 578 15.00 42.16 6.33
CA LEU A 578 14.98 40.93 5.56
C LEU A 578 16.40 40.52 5.13
N GLU A 579 17.22 41.46 4.68
CA GLU A 579 18.60 41.15 4.31
C GLU A 579 19.43 40.68 5.52
N ALA A 580 19.29 41.34 6.67
CA ALA A 580 19.94 40.92 7.92
C ALA A 580 19.47 39.52 8.37
N ALA A 581 18.18 39.22 8.24
CA ALA A 581 17.63 37.91 8.57
C ALA A 581 18.11 36.80 7.61
N ALA A 582 18.20 37.09 6.31
CA ALA A 582 18.75 36.14 5.32
C ALA A 582 20.25 35.86 5.54
N ILE A 583 21.02 36.87 5.93
CA ILE A 583 22.43 36.71 6.34
C ILE A 583 22.52 35.80 7.59
N ASN A 584 21.66 36.02 8.59
CA ASN A 584 21.62 35.17 9.79
C ASN A 584 21.26 33.73 9.47
N ALA A 585 20.33 33.50 8.54
CA ALA A 585 20.00 32.16 8.05
C ALA A 585 21.22 31.45 7.43
N LEU A 586 21.99 32.12 6.57
CA LEU A 586 23.21 31.54 6.00
C LEU A 586 24.28 31.25 7.06
N LYS A 587 24.46 32.15 8.03
CA LYS A 587 25.39 31.92 9.14
C LYS A 587 25.00 30.70 9.98
N GLN A 588 23.70 30.52 10.23
CA GLN A 588 23.19 29.38 10.97
C GLN A 588 23.51 28.05 10.26
N ILE A 589 23.38 27.96 8.92
CA ILE A 589 23.76 26.77 8.15
C ILE A 589 25.22 26.39 8.38
N ASP A 590 26.13 27.40 8.40
CA ASP A 590 27.57 27.19 8.58
C ASP A 590 27.92 26.84 10.01
N GLU A 591 27.45 27.62 11.00
CA GLU A 591 27.71 27.42 12.43
C GLU A 591 27.19 26.08 12.92
N LYS A 592 26.00 25.66 12.47
CA LYS A 592 25.39 24.39 12.84
C LYS A 592 25.87 23.22 11.99
N LYS A 593 26.66 23.47 10.94
CA LYS A 593 27.27 22.45 10.07
C LYS A 593 26.22 21.52 9.43
N TYR A 594 25.12 22.05 8.93
CA TYR A 594 24.00 21.30 8.38
C TYR A 594 24.35 20.42 7.17
N VAL A 595 25.44 20.70 6.46
CA VAL A 595 25.94 19.88 5.34
C VAL A 595 26.63 18.58 5.76
N THR A 596 26.87 18.37 7.08
CA THR A 596 27.71 17.26 7.59
C THR A 596 27.22 15.89 7.14
N ALA A 597 25.93 15.62 7.22
CA ALA A 597 25.36 14.33 6.81
C ALA A 597 25.59 14.05 5.32
N MET A 598 25.38 15.05 4.46
CA MET A 598 25.61 14.91 3.01
C MET A 598 27.10 14.77 2.67
N LYS A 599 28.00 15.42 3.43
CA LYS A 599 29.46 15.23 3.29
C LYS A 599 29.88 13.80 3.62
N GLN A 600 29.30 13.21 4.67
CA GLN A 600 29.56 11.81 5.03
C GLN A 600 29.08 10.82 3.98
N GLU A 601 28.06 11.17 3.20
CA GLU A 601 27.58 10.40 2.05
C GLU A 601 28.41 10.59 0.76
N GLY A 602 29.46 11.43 0.84
CA GLY A 602 30.40 11.68 -0.25
C GLY A 602 29.98 12.77 -1.24
N LEU A 603 29.08 13.69 -0.84
CA LEU A 603 28.83 14.92 -1.61
C LEU A 603 29.92 15.95 -1.33
N THR A 604 30.33 16.66 -2.39
CA THR A 604 31.40 17.68 -2.33
C THR A 604 30.92 19.08 -2.70
N HIS A 605 29.74 19.21 -3.33
CA HIS A 605 29.21 20.48 -3.79
C HIS A 605 27.90 20.80 -3.06
N PHE A 606 27.82 22.00 -2.46
CA PHE A 606 26.68 22.43 -1.68
C PHE A 606 26.22 23.82 -2.09
N PHE A 607 24.91 23.99 -2.24
CA PHE A 607 24.25 25.26 -2.47
C PHE A 607 23.42 25.62 -1.25
N LYS A 608 23.81 26.68 -0.55
CA LYS A 608 23.21 27.14 0.71
C LYS A 608 22.35 28.35 0.43
N LEU A 609 21.11 28.35 0.92
CA LEU A 609 20.14 29.42 0.75
C LEU A 609 19.66 29.90 2.12
N GLY A 610 19.79 31.19 2.37
CA GLY A 610 19.12 31.88 3.46
C GLY A 610 17.95 32.67 2.91
N ALA A 611 16.73 32.33 3.30
CA ALA A 611 15.52 33.00 2.85
C ALA A 611 14.80 33.68 4.02
N ALA A 612 14.52 34.96 3.88
CA ALA A 612 13.82 35.73 4.90
C ALA A 612 12.50 36.26 4.35
N PHE A 613 11.42 36.17 5.12
CA PHE A 613 10.06 36.51 4.74
C PHE A 613 9.44 37.55 5.68
N TYR A 614 8.66 38.44 5.11
CA TYR A 614 7.76 39.33 5.82
C TYR A 614 6.53 39.61 4.98
N LYS A 615 5.37 39.07 5.35
CA LYS A 615 4.13 39.17 4.56
C LYS A 615 4.36 38.74 3.10
N LYS A 616 4.28 39.68 2.15
CA LYS A 616 4.46 39.43 0.71
C LYS A 616 5.89 39.62 0.20
N HIS A 617 6.81 40.03 1.09
CA HIS A 617 8.19 40.31 0.75
C HIS A 617 9.08 39.12 1.07
N VAL A 618 10.05 38.84 0.21
CA VAL A 618 11.07 37.80 0.43
C VAL A 618 12.47 38.33 0.03
N LYS A 619 13.45 38.01 0.84
CA LYS A 619 14.87 38.24 0.52
C LYS A 619 15.59 36.92 0.54
N ILE A 620 16.32 36.62 -0.53
CA ILE A 620 17.08 35.36 -0.65
C ILE A 620 18.54 35.68 -0.88
N LEU A 621 19.41 35.10 -0.07
CA LEU A 621 20.84 35.14 -0.22
C LEU A 621 21.39 33.71 -0.36
N SER A 622 22.52 33.58 -1.04
CA SER A 622 23.13 32.27 -1.25
C SER A 622 24.63 32.24 -1.03
N ASN A 623 25.12 31.05 -0.71
CA ASN A 623 26.55 30.73 -0.68
C ASN A 623 26.76 29.35 -1.31
N THR A 624 27.85 29.17 -2.06
CA THR A 624 28.20 27.88 -2.69
C THR A 624 29.50 27.37 -2.10
N GLU A 625 29.51 26.12 -1.63
CA GLU A 625 30.67 25.42 -1.09
C GLU A 625 31.04 24.27 -2.05
N TYR A 626 32.36 24.19 -2.43
CA TYR A 626 32.91 23.19 -3.34
C TYR A 626 33.81 22.19 -2.60
#